data_5ff7bd8d056c80c6abe85be9ee451007
#
_entry.id   5ff7bd8d056c80c6abe85be9ee451007
#
_cell.length_a   1.000
_cell.length_b   1.000
_cell.length_c   1.000
_cell.angle_alpha   90.00
_cell.angle_beta   90.00
_cell.angle_gamma   90.00
#
_symmetry.space_group_name_H-M   'P 1'
#
loop_
_entity.id
_entity.type
_entity.pdbx_description
1 polymer ?
#
loop_
_entity_poly.entity_id
_entity_poly.type
_entity_poly.pdbx_seq_one_letter_code
_entity_poly.pdbx_strand_id
1 'polypeptide(L)'
;MPPSSRPTWPRCWALKPLRAVELDAALAPQIQRKYGSNSSYTDVHTAVGPWAYCDMDARLPGAGTYAQTFYAYGELLRNDSRVYGGPICSEGTYHWMYAGLADGSVDVAVGTHALIQE
;
A
#
# COMPACT_ATOMS: atom_id res chain seq x y z
N MET A 1 -19.98 14.26 3.35
CA MET A 1 -19.88 12.85 2.88
C MET A 1 -19.60 11.97 4.07
N PRO A 2 -20.32 10.89 4.26
CA PRO A 2 -19.91 9.94 5.27
C PRO A 2 -18.56 9.32 4.86
N PRO A 3 -17.65 9.11 5.81
CA PRO A 3 -16.39 8.43 5.53
C PRO A 3 -16.67 7.00 5.09
N SER A 4 -15.97 6.58 4.05
CA SER A 4 -16.20 5.28 3.40
C SER A 4 -15.65 4.07 4.17
N SER A 5 -14.94 4.30 5.26
CA SER A 5 -14.36 3.22 6.06
C SER A 5 -14.33 3.58 7.54
N ARG A 6 -14.39 2.56 8.39
CA ARG A 6 -14.13 2.74 9.82
C ARG A 6 -12.68 3.15 10.03
N PRO A 7 -12.37 3.99 11.02
CA PRO A 7 -10.99 4.29 11.35
C PRO A 7 -10.24 3.00 11.70
N THR A 8 -9.11 2.80 11.08
CA THR A 8 -8.22 1.66 11.33
C THR A 8 -7.50 1.78 12.67
N TRP A 9 -7.29 3.01 13.10
CA TRP A 9 -6.73 3.37 14.40
C TRP A 9 -7.66 4.38 15.07
N PRO A 10 -7.69 4.44 16.41
CA PRO A 10 -8.47 5.47 17.07
C PRO A 10 -8.14 6.86 16.50
N ARG A 11 -9.15 7.54 15.97
CA ARG A 11 -9.05 8.89 15.38
C ARG A 11 -8.32 9.00 14.04
N CYS A 12 -8.08 7.89 13.34
CA CYS A 12 -7.50 7.92 11.99
C CYS A 12 -8.55 7.53 10.95
N TRP A 13 -8.40 8.10 9.76
CA TRP A 13 -9.22 7.78 8.60
C TRP A 13 -8.36 7.09 7.56
N ALA A 14 -8.86 6.00 7.01
CA ALA A 14 -8.19 5.38 5.88
C ALA A 14 -8.37 6.24 4.63
N LEU A 15 -7.29 6.46 3.92
CA LEU A 15 -7.33 7.13 2.64
C LEU A 15 -7.95 6.19 1.60
N LYS A 16 -8.77 6.74 0.71
CA LYS A 16 -9.31 5.98 -0.42
C LYS A 16 -8.17 5.43 -1.29
N PRO A 17 -8.19 4.16 -1.70
CA PRO A 17 -7.07 3.57 -2.43
C PRO A 17 -6.67 4.34 -3.69
N LEU A 18 -7.64 4.75 -4.53
CA LEU A 18 -7.34 5.54 -5.72
C LEU A 18 -6.75 6.91 -5.39
N ARG A 19 -7.17 7.51 -4.28
CA ARG A 19 -6.59 8.78 -3.83
C ARG A 19 -5.17 8.61 -3.32
N ALA A 20 -4.86 7.47 -2.72
CA ALA A 20 -3.50 7.14 -2.33
C ALA A 20 -2.57 7.11 -3.54
N VAL A 21 -2.97 6.49 -4.64
CA VAL A 21 -2.21 6.46 -5.90
C VAL A 21 -1.94 7.87 -6.45
N GLU A 22 -2.96 8.73 -6.47
CA GLU A 22 -2.80 10.12 -6.94
C GLU A 22 -1.80 10.90 -6.09
N LEU A 23 -1.89 10.75 -4.77
CA LEU A 23 -0.99 11.44 -3.85
C LEU A 23 0.43 10.91 -3.95
N ASP A 24 0.59 9.61 -4.05
CA ASP A 24 1.89 8.99 -4.24
C ASP A 24 2.54 9.47 -5.54
N ALA A 25 1.82 9.45 -6.65
CA ALA A 25 2.33 9.95 -7.93
C ALA A 25 2.80 11.42 -7.87
N ALA A 26 2.18 12.22 -7.02
CA ALA A 26 2.56 13.62 -6.82
C ALA A 26 3.74 13.79 -5.84
N LEU A 27 3.79 12.99 -4.79
CA LEU A 27 4.72 13.18 -3.66
C LEU A 27 6.01 12.40 -3.82
N ALA A 28 5.96 11.14 -4.27
CA ALA A 28 7.13 10.29 -4.37
C ALA A 28 8.27 10.92 -5.21
N PRO A 29 8.02 11.53 -6.38
CA PRO A 29 9.08 12.22 -7.12
C PRO A 29 9.69 13.43 -6.38
N GLN A 30 8.91 14.10 -5.55
CA GLN A 30 9.40 15.21 -4.76
C GLN A 30 10.30 14.73 -3.63
N ILE A 31 9.90 13.67 -2.97
CA ILE A 31 10.66 13.03 -1.89
C ILE A 31 11.99 12.50 -2.45
N GLN A 32 11.92 11.77 -3.56
CA GLN A 32 13.10 11.22 -4.21
C GLN A 32 14.11 12.32 -4.60
N ARG A 33 13.65 13.40 -5.23
CA ARG A 33 14.53 14.52 -5.57
C ARG A 33 15.15 15.20 -4.36
N LYS A 34 14.39 15.28 -3.27
CA LYS A 34 14.83 15.97 -2.06
C LYS A 34 15.87 15.17 -1.28
N TYR A 35 15.70 13.88 -1.19
CA TYR A 35 16.50 13.02 -0.32
C TYR A 35 17.44 12.08 -1.07
N GLY A 36 17.27 11.90 -2.37
CA GLY A 36 18.10 11.00 -3.17
C GLY A 36 17.92 9.53 -2.84
N SER A 37 16.79 9.15 -2.24
CA SER A 37 16.51 7.76 -1.89
C SER A 37 16.43 6.89 -3.14
N ASN A 38 16.96 5.68 -3.07
CA ASN A 38 16.91 4.68 -4.13
C ASN A 38 16.09 3.44 -3.73
N SER A 39 15.28 3.57 -2.70
CA SER A 39 14.38 2.53 -2.23
C SER A 39 13.20 3.18 -1.51
N SER A 40 12.10 2.46 -1.38
CA SER A 40 10.92 2.88 -0.64
C SER A 40 10.44 1.78 0.30
N TYR A 41 9.81 2.21 1.36
CA TYR A 41 9.04 1.36 2.25
C TYR A 41 7.60 1.91 2.33
N THR A 42 6.65 1.11 1.90
CA THR A 42 5.24 1.44 1.97
C THR A 42 4.61 0.74 3.17
N ASP A 43 4.30 1.53 4.18
CA ASP A 43 3.68 1.04 5.40
C ASP A 43 2.19 0.66 5.17
N VAL A 44 1.70 -0.31 5.89
CA VAL A 44 0.31 -0.82 5.95
C VAL A 44 -0.27 -1.42 4.66
N HIS A 45 0.20 -1.07 3.48
CA HIS A 45 -0.45 -1.45 2.21
C HIS A 45 -0.49 -2.96 1.96
N THR A 46 0.43 -3.69 2.55
CA THR A 46 0.44 -5.15 2.51
C THR A 46 0.31 -5.81 3.89
N ALA A 47 0.10 -5.01 4.93
CA ALA A 47 -0.11 -5.52 6.28
C ALA A 47 -1.49 -6.17 6.47
N VAL A 48 -2.47 -5.69 5.73
CA VAL A 48 -3.85 -6.20 5.74
C VAL A 48 -4.31 -6.53 4.34
N GLY A 49 -5.24 -7.47 4.25
CA GLY A 49 -5.80 -7.84 2.95
C GLY A 49 -6.55 -6.67 2.28
N PRO A 50 -6.52 -6.58 0.96
CA PRO A 50 -7.12 -5.45 0.23
C PRO A 50 -8.62 -5.28 0.47
N TRP A 51 -9.31 -6.32 0.91
CA TRP A 51 -10.72 -6.26 1.30
C TRP A 51 -11.00 -5.39 2.53
N ALA A 52 -9.99 -5.09 3.34
CA ALA A 52 -10.15 -4.26 4.53
C ALA A 52 -10.33 -2.76 4.20
N TYR A 53 -9.91 -2.34 3.01
CA TYR A 53 -9.90 -0.94 2.59
C TYR A 53 -10.74 -0.68 1.33
N CYS A 54 -11.76 -1.48 1.07
CA CYS A 54 -12.65 -1.26 -0.06
C CYS A 54 -13.27 0.14 -0.03
N ASP A 55 -13.16 0.87 -1.13
CA ASP A 55 -13.86 2.13 -1.30
C ASP A 55 -15.34 1.85 -1.57
N MET A 56 -16.21 2.40 -0.73
CA MET A 56 -17.66 2.23 -0.83
C MET A 56 -18.36 3.37 -1.57
N ASP A 57 -17.60 4.26 -2.20
CA ASP A 57 -18.18 5.36 -2.97
C ASP A 57 -18.68 4.87 -4.33
N ALA A 58 -19.96 4.63 -4.44
CA ALA A 58 -20.60 4.09 -5.64
C ALA A 58 -20.39 4.92 -6.94
N ARG A 59 -19.84 6.12 -6.82
CA ARG A 59 -19.47 6.95 -7.98
C ARG A 59 -18.17 6.52 -8.64
N LEU A 60 -17.38 5.69 -7.97
CA LEU A 60 -16.09 5.23 -8.45
C LEU A 60 -16.22 3.83 -9.10
N PRO A 61 -15.51 3.58 -10.20
CA PRO A 61 -15.48 2.26 -10.81
C PRO A 61 -14.94 1.22 -9.83
N GLY A 62 -15.61 0.09 -9.72
CA GLY A 62 -15.19 -1.01 -8.86
C GLY A 62 -15.44 -0.79 -7.36
N ALA A 63 -16.22 0.23 -6.98
CA ALA A 63 -16.60 0.47 -5.60
C ALA A 63 -17.18 -0.78 -4.95
N GLY A 64 -16.84 -0.99 -3.68
CA GLY A 64 -17.28 -2.15 -2.91
C GLY A 64 -16.51 -3.44 -3.22
N THR A 65 -15.56 -3.43 -4.13
CA THR A 65 -14.75 -4.60 -4.46
C THR A 65 -13.33 -4.48 -3.91
N TYR A 66 -12.79 -5.58 -3.42
CA TYR A 66 -11.38 -5.61 -3.02
C TYR A 66 -10.44 -5.47 -4.23
N ALA A 67 -10.91 -5.82 -5.41
CA ALA A 67 -10.13 -5.73 -6.64
C ALA A 67 -9.68 -4.28 -6.91
N GLN A 68 -10.53 -3.30 -6.67
CA GLN A 68 -10.16 -1.89 -6.82
C GLN A 68 -8.98 -1.54 -5.89
N THR A 69 -9.04 -1.95 -4.63
CA THR A 69 -7.97 -1.71 -3.66
C THR A 69 -6.69 -2.46 -4.07
N PHE A 70 -6.83 -3.71 -4.47
CA PHE A 70 -5.70 -4.52 -4.91
C PHE A 70 -4.95 -3.87 -6.08
N TYR A 71 -5.66 -3.46 -7.12
CA TYR A 71 -5.03 -2.82 -8.27
C TYR A 71 -4.47 -1.43 -7.93
N ALA A 72 -5.17 -0.67 -7.11
CA ALA A 72 -4.67 0.63 -6.67
C ALA A 72 -3.34 0.52 -5.91
N TYR A 73 -3.26 -0.37 -4.95
CA TYR A 73 -2.03 -0.58 -4.20
C TYR A 73 -0.91 -1.18 -5.06
N GLY A 74 -1.26 -2.07 -6.00
CA GLY A 74 -0.31 -2.54 -7.00
C GLY A 74 0.27 -1.41 -7.86
N GLU A 75 -0.56 -0.44 -8.25
CA GLU A 75 -0.08 0.72 -9.00
C GLU A 75 0.79 1.66 -8.16
N LEU A 76 0.47 1.82 -6.88
CA LEU A 76 1.30 2.58 -5.95
C LEU A 76 2.71 1.95 -5.85
N LEU A 77 2.80 0.66 -5.58
CA LEU A 77 4.08 -0.04 -5.52
C LEU A 77 4.87 0.07 -6.84
N ARG A 78 4.18 -0.03 -7.97
CA ARG A 78 4.78 0.13 -9.29
C ARG A 78 5.31 1.56 -9.51
N ASN A 79 4.56 2.57 -9.05
CA ASN A 79 5.00 3.95 -9.13
C ASN A 79 6.26 4.18 -8.30
N ASP A 80 6.27 3.69 -7.08
CA ASP A 80 7.45 3.75 -6.22
C ASP A 80 8.67 3.09 -6.89
N SER A 81 8.51 1.91 -7.45
CA SER A 81 9.59 1.23 -8.19
C SER A 81 10.15 2.09 -9.32
N ARG A 82 9.29 2.76 -10.07
CA ARG A 82 9.72 3.66 -11.16
C ARG A 82 10.45 4.89 -10.63
N VAL A 83 9.97 5.45 -9.54
CA VAL A 83 10.48 6.72 -8.99
C VAL A 83 11.81 6.52 -8.27
N TYR A 84 11.90 5.50 -7.45
CA TYR A 84 13.09 5.27 -6.62
C TYR A 84 14.14 4.43 -7.33
N GLY A 85 13.75 3.58 -8.27
CA GLY A 85 14.68 2.80 -9.10
C GLY A 85 15.40 1.68 -8.38
N GLY A 86 14.98 1.32 -7.19
CA GLY A 86 15.55 0.25 -6.38
C GLY A 86 14.47 -0.52 -5.62
N PRO A 87 14.83 -1.30 -4.62
CA PRO A 87 13.91 -2.21 -3.96
C PRO A 87 12.77 -1.47 -3.26
N ILE A 88 11.58 -1.98 -3.45
CA ILE A 88 10.36 -1.54 -2.79
C ILE A 88 9.94 -2.59 -1.78
N CYS A 89 9.96 -2.21 -0.52
CA CYS A 89 9.53 -3.06 0.57
C CYS A 89 8.18 -2.57 1.10
N SER A 90 7.43 -3.47 1.69
CA SER A 90 6.18 -3.13 2.34
C SER A 90 6.02 -3.89 3.64
N GLU A 91 5.05 -3.48 4.45
CA GLU A 91 4.77 -4.09 5.73
C GLU A 91 3.93 -5.35 5.57
N GLY A 92 4.21 -6.34 6.44
CA GLY A 92 3.22 -7.30 6.86
C GLY A 92 3.05 -8.53 5.99
N THR A 93 1.90 -9.13 6.14
CA THR A 93 1.65 -10.55 5.89
C THR A 93 0.99 -10.84 4.54
N TYR A 94 0.53 -9.82 3.83
CA TYR A 94 -0.17 -9.99 2.54
C TYR A 94 0.68 -9.58 1.34
N HIS A 95 1.98 -9.36 1.54
CA HIS A 95 2.91 -8.99 0.47
C HIS A 95 2.94 -10.01 -0.68
N TRP A 96 2.67 -11.27 -0.41
CA TRP A 96 2.59 -12.32 -1.42
C TRP A 96 1.55 -12.05 -2.51
N MET A 97 0.50 -11.27 -2.20
CA MET A 97 -0.48 -10.84 -3.18
C MET A 97 0.11 -9.89 -4.23
N TYR A 98 1.21 -9.25 -3.89
CA TYR A 98 1.90 -8.27 -4.73
C TYR A 98 3.27 -8.79 -5.19
N ALA A 99 3.41 -10.09 -5.31
CA ALA A 99 4.63 -10.72 -5.83
C ALA A 99 4.98 -10.17 -7.21
N GLY A 100 6.24 -9.74 -7.38
CA GLY A 100 6.69 -9.06 -8.59
C GLY A 100 6.44 -7.55 -8.62
N LEU A 101 5.81 -6.98 -7.60
CA LEU A 101 5.64 -5.53 -7.42
C LEU A 101 6.32 -5.04 -6.15
N ALA A 102 6.30 -5.82 -5.09
CA ALA A 102 7.09 -5.61 -3.90
C ALA A 102 8.29 -6.56 -3.90
N ASP A 103 9.47 -6.04 -3.59
CA ASP A 103 10.71 -6.82 -3.56
C ASP A 103 10.92 -7.53 -2.23
N GLY A 104 10.25 -7.07 -1.21
CA GLY A 104 10.33 -7.66 0.12
C GLY A 104 9.29 -7.14 1.08
N SER A 105 9.29 -7.73 2.25
CA SER A 105 8.44 -7.30 3.35
C SER A 105 9.25 -7.17 4.61
N VAL A 106 8.96 -6.15 5.38
CA VAL A 106 9.53 -5.94 6.71
C VAL A 106 8.41 -6.05 7.76
N ASP A 107 8.78 -6.21 9.00
CA ASP A 107 7.88 -6.41 10.15
C ASP A 107 6.99 -7.67 10.05
N VAL A 108 7.32 -8.55 9.14
CA VAL A 108 6.45 -9.68 8.84
C VAL A 108 6.42 -10.67 9.92
N ALA A 109 7.42 -10.86 10.62
CA ALA A 109 7.38 -12.10 11.30
C ALA A 109 8.29 -12.20 12.50
N VAL A 110 8.84 -11.12 12.90
CA VAL A 110 9.78 -11.17 14.04
C VAL A 110 9.09 -11.69 15.28
N GLY A 111 7.92 -11.60 15.50
CA GLY A 111 7.21 -12.26 16.59
C GLY A 111 6.43 -13.51 16.16
N THR A 112 6.42 -13.78 14.89
CA THR A 112 5.64 -14.87 14.30
C THR A 112 6.57 -16.00 13.92
N HIS A 113 7.14 -16.48 14.88
CA HIS A 113 8.09 -17.56 14.87
C HIS A 113 8.17 -18.38 13.57
N ALA A 114 7.11 -18.87 13.09
CA ALA A 114 7.11 -19.81 12.01
C ALA A 114 7.77 -19.24 10.74
N LEU A 115 7.34 -18.10 10.35
CA LEU A 115 7.80 -17.50 9.10
C LEU A 115 9.29 -17.23 9.09
N ILE A 116 9.80 -16.83 10.21
CA ILE A 116 11.21 -16.49 10.30
C ILE A 116 12.10 -17.68 10.07
N GLN A 117 11.57 -18.82 10.33
CA GLN A 117 12.33 -20.05 10.25
C GLN A 117 12.38 -20.62 8.86
N GLU A 118 11.65 -20.05 7.98
CA GLU A 118 11.51 -20.52 6.62
C GLU A 118 12.22 -19.63 5.62
#